data_63828d3311509c9bf1c46b1dbac140ff
#
_entry.id   63828d3311509c9bf1c46b1dbac140ff
#
_cell.length_a   1.000
_cell.length_b   1.000
_cell.length_c   1.000
_cell.angle_alpha   90.00
_cell.angle_beta   90.00
_cell.angle_gamma   90.00
#
_symmetry.space_group_name_H-M   'P 1'
#
loop_
_entity.id
_entity.type
_entity.pdbx_description
1 polymer ?
#
loop_
_entity_poly.entity_id
_entity_poly.type
_entity_poly.pdbx_seq_one_letter_code
_entity_poly.pdbx_strand_id
1 'polypeptide(L)'
;MGTHTNTETGPQQLDSAGDAIELLTEARERTLAIVNGLEQQDLDRVLDPVRSPLAWDLGHVAAFEDLWLVHHATGRRPLRDDLAETYDAVASPRAERPHLPWLRSDGAFDYMQAVRERTLEAFASATPPSPEIVELVVRHEHQHAETILQTVNLARVAWTPDLPKAPPEPPAGQSASGALDFVSIDGGEFLLGASTDGFAYDNERPRHQVKVAPFQIGRTPVLNGDWQEFMDADGYSREDCWTQDGLIWRAQAKPAAPGGWVDGGEWRGGQIGELDPLRPVVHINAHEAEAFANLNGSRLPTEAEWEFAAVMASDQSADPNLDTVGLGTHRLAPADGTEKTPLGMIGNTWEWTASDFTPYPGFRWHPYAEYSEPHFGPQHRVLRGGSWATRSRLATPTFRNWDLSQRRQIFSGVRLAR
;
A
#
# COMPACT_ATOMS: atom_id res chain seq x y z
N MET A 1 -13.55 -9.99 -38.59
CA MET A 1 -12.19 -10.19 -38.13
C MET A 1 -11.58 -8.79 -38.00
N GLY A 2 -11.70 -8.21 -36.83
CA GLY A 2 -11.10 -6.93 -36.46
C GLY A 2 -10.10 -7.18 -35.38
N THR A 3 -8.82 -6.96 -35.68
CA THR A 3 -7.73 -7.02 -34.75
C THR A 3 -7.81 -5.80 -33.82
N HIS A 4 -8.31 -5.97 -32.61
CA HIS A 4 -8.18 -4.98 -31.55
C HIS A 4 -6.75 -5.01 -31.06
N THR A 5 -5.98 -3.99 -31.40
CA THR A 5 -4.69 -3.70 -30.77
C THR A 5 -4.96 -3.15 -29.39
N ASN A 6 -4.73 -3.98 -28.37
CA ASN A 6 -4.71 -3.60 -26.96
C ASN A 6 -3.54 -2.62 -26.76
N THR A 7 -3.83 -1.37 -26.47
CA THR A 7 -2.87 -0.44 -25.88
C THR A 7 -2.85 -0.72 -24.38
N GLU A 8 -2.01 -1.67 -23.95
CA GLU A 8 -1.63 -1.83 -22.55
C GLU A 8 -0.93 -0.54 -22.10
N THR A 9 -1.60 0.27 -21.28
CA THR A 9 -0.94 1.33 -20.50
C THR A 9 -0.21 0.66 -19.34
N GLY A 10 0.82 -0.12 -19.65
CA GLY A 10 1.81 -0.56 -18.70
C GLY A 10 2.66 0.63 -18.22
N PRO A 11 3.38 0.51 -17.08
CA PRO A 11 4.26 1.57 -16.61
C PRO A 11 5.23 1.95 -17.73
N GLN A 12 5.28 3.25 -18.06
CA GLN A 12 6.15 3.78 -19.12
C GLN A 12 7.57 3.24 -18.94
N GLN A 13 8.07 2.60 -19.97
CA GLN A 13 9.44 2.11 -20.00
C GLN A 13 10.38 3.32 -19.93
N LEU A 14 11.43 3.23 -19.10
CA LEU A 14 12.43 4.30 -18.98
C LEU A 14 13.33 4.25 -20.20
N ASP A 15 13.09 5.14 -21.16
CA ASP A 15 13.80 5.15 -22.44
C ASP A 15 15.05 6.05 -22.41
N SER A 16 15.16 6.94 -21.43
CA SER A 16 16.28 7.88 -21.31
C SER A 16 16.68 8.20 -19.87
N ALA A 17 17.90 8.72 -19.69
CA ALA A 17 18.34 9.30 -18.42
C ALA A 17 17.47 10.49 -17.99
N GLY A 18 16.89 11.23 -18.93
CA GLY A 18 15.96 12.32 -18.66
C GLY A 18 14.69 11.83 -17.98
N ASP A 19 14.07 10.79 -18.49
CA ASP A 19 12.87 10.20 -17.92
C ASP A 19 13.14 9.67 -16.50
N ALA A 20 14.30 9.05 -16.29
CA ALA A 20 14.72 8.56 -14.97
C ALA A 20 14.87 9.70 -13.95
N ILE A 21 15.50 10.81 -14.34
CA ILE A 21 15.67 11.98 -13.48
C ILE A 21 14.32 12.64 -13.18
N GLU A 22 13.41 12.72 -14.15
CA GLU A 22 12.06 13.25 -13.95
C GLU A 22 11.29 12.43 -12.92
N LEU A 23 11.31 11.10 -13.02
CA LEU A 23 10.66 10.21 -12.06
C LEU A 23 11.23 10.33 -10.64
N LEU A 24 12.56 10.37 -10.51
CA LEU A 24 13.22 10.56 -9.22
C LEU A 24 12.89 11.94 -8.63
N THR A 25 12.75 12.96 -9.47
CA THR A 25 12.37 14.30 -9.04
C THR A 25 10.92 14.31 -8.55
N GLU A 26 10.00 13.74 -9.31
CA GLU A 26 8.60 13.62 -8.94
C GLU A 26 8.41 12.86 -7.62
N ALA A 27 9.10 11.74 -7.44
CA ALA A 27 9.03 10.97 -6.21
C ALA A 27 9.48 11.79 -4.99
N ARG A 28 10.58 12.53 -5.11
CA ARG A 28 11.11 13.40 -4.07
C ARG A 28 10.17 14.58 -3.78
N GLU A 29 9.69 15.28 -4.80
CA GLU A 29 8.75 16.38 -4.65
C GLU A 29 7.48 15.92 -3.92
N ARG A 30 7.01 14.71 -4.23
CA ARG A 30 5.89 14.09 -3.56
C ARG A 30 6.15 13.83 -2.08
N THR A 31 7.29 13.24 -1.74
CA THR A 31 7.70 13.01 -0.34
C THR A 31 7.76 14.32 0.42
N LEU A 32 8.37 15.35 -0.17
CA LEU A 32 8.47 16.67 0.44
C LEU A 32 7.11 17.37 0.60
N ALA A 33 6.20 17.24 -0.38
CA ALA A 33 4.84 17.78 -0.29
C ALA A 33 4.02 17.16 0.85
N ILE A 34 4.23 15.87 1.14
CA ILE A 34 3.59 15.18 2.27
C ILE A 34 4.08 15.75 3.61
N VAL A 35 5.37 15.97 3.77
CA VAL A 35 5.95 16.47 5.04
C VAL A 35 5.88 17.98 5.16
N ASN A 36 5.57 18.69 4.08
CA ASN A 36 5.35 20.14 4.11
C ASN A 36 4.16 20.48 5.02
N GLY A 37 4.35 21.46 5.88
CA GLY A 37 3.34 21.88 6.87
C GLY A 37 3.33 21.06 8.16
N LEU A 38 4.20 20.06 8.31
CA LEU A 38 4.49 19.45 9.60
C LEU A 38 5.47 20.30 10.40
N GLU A 39 5.24 20.40 11.70
CA GLU A 39 6.17 21.06 12.61
C GLU A 39 7.47 20.25 12.72
N GLN A 40 8.61 20.93 12.83
CA GLN A 40 9.91 20.27 12.99
C GLN A 40 9.93 19.26 14.14
N GLN A 41 9.28 19.61 15.26
CA GLN A 41 9.16 18.71 16.40
C GLN A 41 8.41 17.40 16.07
N ASP A 42 7.44 17.43 15.14
CA ASP A 42 6.69 16.22 14.71
C ASP A 42 7.51 15.36 13.78
N LEU A 43 8.38 15.94 12.97
CA LEU A 43 9.36 15.20 12.16
C LEU A 43 10.38 14.48 13.04
N ASP A 44 10.78 15.09 14.13
CA ASP A 44 11.92 14.68 14.96
C ASP A 44 11.53 13.82 16.17
N ARG A 45 10.27 13.64 16.48
CA ARG A 45 9.83 12.81 17.61
C ARG A 45 9.28 11.46 17.15
N VAL A 46 9.26 10.51 18.08
CA VAL A 46 8.52 9.25 17.89
C VAL A 46 7.04 9.55 18.03
N LEU A 47 6.31 9.49 16.95
CA LEU A 47 4.87 9.74 16.92
C LEU A 47 4.07 8.54 17.44
N ASP A 48 4.54 7.34 17.15
CA ASP A 48 3.92 6.10 17.58
C ASP A 48 4.98 4.99 17.73
N PRO A 49 4.91 4.13 18.77
CA PRO A 49 5.93 3.10 19.05
C PRO A 49 6.04 2.00 17.97
N VAL A 50 5.03 1.83 17.10
CA VAL A 50 5.08 0.86 16.00
C VAL A 50 5.61 1.47 14.69
N ARG A 51 6.01 2.75 14.73
CA ARG A 51 6.48 3.51 13.56
C ARG A 51 7.86 4.12 13.81
N SER A 52 8.56 4.42 12.72
CA SER A 52 9.81 5.18 12.78
C SER A 52 9.54 6.67 13.03
N PRO A 53 10.50 7.43 13.57
CA PRO A 53 10.48 8.90 13.45
C PRO A 53 10.43 9.30 11.97
N LEU A 54 9.65 10.33 11.61
CA LEU A 54 9.52 10.73 10.21
C LEU A 54 10.86 11.15 9.59
N ALA A 55 11.71 11.85 10.36
CA ALA A 55 13.04 12.21 9.90
C ALA A 55 13.95 10.99 9.67
N TRP A 56 13.72 9.86 10.37
CA TRP A 56 14.39 8.60 10.07
C TRP A 56 13.97 8.08 8.69
N ASP A 57 12.67 8.10 8.35
CA ASP A 57 12.19 7.67 7.03
C ASP A 57 12.78 8.54 5.91
N LEU A 58 12.92 9.86 6.11
CA LEU A 58 13.55 10.77 5.14
C LEU A 58 15.04 10.41 4.93
N GLY A 59 15.78 10.18 6.01
CA GLY A 59 17.18 9.77 5.92
C GLY A 59 17.36 8.39 5.29
N HIS A 60 16.45 7.45 5.58
CA HIS A 60 16.46 6.10 5.00
C HIS A 60 16.22 6.14 3.48
N VAL A 61 15.26 6.93 3.00
CA VAL A 61 15.02 7.12 1.57
C VAL A 61 16.27 7.66 0.88
N ALA A 62 16.96 8.65 1.48
CA ALA A 62 18.21 9.19 0.93
C ALA A 62 19.32 8.14 0.93
N ALA A 63 19.49 7.39 2.03
CA ALA A 63 20.49 6.33 2.12
C ALA A 63 20.28 5.23 1.07
N PHE A 64 19.03 4.85 0.83
CA PHE A 64 18.67 3.86 -0.20
C PHE A 64 18.97 4.37 -1.61
N GLU A 65 18.66 5.63 -1.90
CA GLU A 65 19.02 6.26 -3.19
C GLU A 65 20.54 6.28 -3.39
N ASP A 66 21.33 6.71 -2.39
CA ASP A 66 22.79 6.76 -2.47
C ASP A 66 23.41 5.37 -2.64
N LEU A 67 22.88 4.37 -1.93
CA LEU A 67 23.32 2.99 -2.04
C LEU A 67 23.13 2.44 -3.47
N TRP A 68 21.92 2.56 -4.01
CA TRP A 68 21.58 1.91 -5.27
C TRP A 68 21.98 2.71 -6.51
N LEU A 69 21.78 4.02 -6.53
CA LEU A 69 22.02 4.85 -7.70
C LEU A 69 23.45 5.43 -7.74
N VAL A 70 24.13 5.49 -6.60
CA VAL A 70 25.51 6.02 -6.57
C VAL A 70 26.51 4.92 -6.27
N HIS A 71 26.40 4.27 -5.10
CA HIS A 71 27.42 3.30 -4.69
C HIS A 71 27.47 2.07 -5.61
N HIS A 72 26.35 1.40 -5.83
CA HIS A 72 26.32 0.20 -6.69
C HIS A 72 26.58 0.52 -8.17
N ALA A 73 26.10 1.64 -8.67
CA ALA A 73 26.27 2.00 -10.07
C ALA A 73 27.70 2.48 -10.38
N THR A 74 28.35 3.24 -9.49
CA THR A 74 29.61 3.94 -9.78
C THR A 74 30.80 3.47 -8.94
N GLY A 75 30.59 2.67 -7.90
CA GLY A 75 31.62 2.28 -6.93
C GLY A 75 32.03 3.38 -5.94
N ARG A 76 31.38 4.55 -5.99
CA ARG A 76 31.65 5.65 -5.03
C ARG A 76 31.19 5.25 -3.64
N ARG A 77 31.97 5.58 -2.61
CA ARG A 77 31.57 5.34 -1.21
C ARG A 77 30.28 6.10 -0.86
N PRO A 78 29.37 5.50 -0.08
CA PRO A 78 28.19 6.21 0.40
C PRO A 78 28.55 7.52 1.10
N LEU A 79 27.70 8.53 0.95
CA LEU A 79 27.95 9.87 1.52
C LEU A 79 28.00 9.85 3.05
N ARG A 80 27.09 9.06 3.65
CA ARG A 80 27.01 8.88 5.12
C ARG A 80 27.18 7.39 5.46
N ASP A 81 28.33 6.85 5.11
CA ASP A 81 28.73 5.49 5.43
C ASP A 81 28.72 5.19 6.94
N ASP A 82 28.94 6.23 7.76
CA ASP A 82 28.79 6.21 9.22
C ASP A 82 27.37 5.94 9.71
N LEU A 83 26.36 6.16 8.88
CA LEU A 83 24.94 5.94 9.17
C LEU A 83 24.33 4.73 8.41
N ALA A 84 25.15 3.95 7.69
CA ALA A 84 24.67 2.84 6.88
C ALA A 84 23.81 1.86 7.69
N GLU A 85 24.27 1.40 8.86
CA GLU A 85 23.51 0.51 9.74
C GLU A 85 22.27 1.19 10.33
N THR A 86 22.35 2.50 10.63
CA THR A 86 21.21 3.26 11.16
C THR A 86 20.05 3.31 10.19
N TYR A 87 20.35 3.46 8.89
CA TYR A 87 19.35 3.54 7.84
C TYR A 87 19.10 2.22 7.10
N ASP A 88 19.69 1.13 7.52
CA ASP A 88 19.31 -0.21 7.06
C ASP A 88 18.07 -0.68 7.84
N ALA A 89 16.96 -0.92 7.12
CA ALA A 89 15.69 -1.28 7.74
C ALA A 89 15.70 -2.66 8.42
N VAL A 90 16.61 -3.56 8.00
CA VAL A 90 16.78 -4.90 8.57
C VAL A 90 17.73 -4.84 9.78
N ALA A 91 18.85 -4.16 9.65
CA ALA A 91 19.81 -3.98 10.74
C ALA A 91 19.22 -3.13 11.89
N SER A 92 18.28 -2.23 11.56
CA SER A 92 17.64 -1.30 12.50
C SER A 92 16.15 -1.61 12.66
N PRO A 93 15.75 -2.56 13.51
CA PRO A 93 14.34 -2.85 13.81
C PRO A 93 13.59 -1.60 14.30
N ARG A 94 12.32 -1.44 13.89
CA ARG A 94 11.51 -0.24 14.21
C ARG A 94 11.54 0.16 15.69
N ALA A 95 11.51 -0.82 16.61
CA ALA A 95 11.54 -0.55 18.05
C ALA A 95 12.86 0.10 18.53
N GLU A 96 13.95 -0.09 17.81
CA GLU A 96 15.28 0.42 18.16
C GLU A 96 15.56 1.78 17.51
N ARG A 97 14.91 2.11 16.37
CA ARG A 97 15.14 3.36 15.62
C ARG A 97 15.09 4.64 16.46
N PRO A 98 14.18 4.78 17.44
CA PRO A 98 14.17 5.96 18.32
C PRO A 98 15.48 6.22 19.07
N HIS A 99 16.29 5.19 19.29
CA HIS A 99 17.52 5.22 20.08
C HIS A 99 18.80 5.28 19.24
N LEU A 100 18.67 5.17 17.92
CA LEU A 100 19.80 5.20 16.98
C LEU A 100 20.24 6.64 16.65
N PRO A 101 21.46 6.85 16.17
CA PRO A 101 21.99 8.17 15.85
C PRO A 101 21.53 8.67 14.45
N TRP A 102 20.22 8.73 14.22
CA TRP A 102 19.67 9.22 12.96
C TRP A 102 19.70 10.76 12.86
N LEU A 103 19.69 11.29 11.64
CA LEU A 103 19.68 12.72 11.36
C LEU A 103 18.33 13.34 11.75
N ARG A 104 18.38 14.47 12.45
CA ARG A 104 17.17 15.29 12.65
C ARG A 104 16.71 15.87 11.33
N SER A 105 15.49 16.39 11.28
CA SER A 105 14.83 16.83 10.04
C SER A 105 15.70 17.74 9.16
N ASP A 106 16.32 18.77 9.71
CA ASP A 106 17.22 19.66 8.93
C ASP A 106 18.37 18.87 8.29
N GLY A 107 19.05 18.03 9.08
CA GLY A 107 20.12 17.18 8.56
C GLY A 107 19.64 16.11 7.59
N ALA A 108 18.40 15.61 7.73
CA ALA A 108 17.81 14.67 6.80
C ALA A 108 17.49 15.34 5.46
N PHE A 109 16.94 16.55 5.46
CA PHE A 109 16.71 17.31 4.22
C PHE A 109 18.02 17.66 3.49
N ASP A 110 19.04 18.11 4.22
CA ASP A 110 20.37 18.38 3.66
C ASP A 110 20.96 17.11 3.04
N TYR A 111 20.81 15.96 3.72
CA TYR A 111 21.27 14.67 3.23
C TYR A 111 20.51 14.24 1.97
N MET A 112 19.18 14.37 1.93
CA MET A 112 18.36 14.09 0.74
C MET A 112 18.81 14.93 -0.46
N GLN A 113 19.10 16.21 -0.26
CA GLN A 113 19.59 17.10 -1.33
C GLN A 113 20.98 16.69 -1.82
N ALA A 114 21.92 16.49 -0.90
CA ALA A 114 23.30 16.11 -1.26
C ALA A 114 23.36 14.76 -1.99
N VAL A 115 22.53 13.80 -1.61
CA VAL A 115 22.41 12.51 -2.31
C VAL A 115 21.87 12.72 -3.72
N ARG A 116 20.83 13.54 -3.91
CA ARG A 116 20.27 13.82 -5.23
C ARG A 116 21.31 14.46 -6.17
N GLU A 117 22.13 15.36 -5.69
CA GLU A 117 23.23 15.94 -6.48
C GLU A 117 24.20 14.87 -6.95
N ARG A 118 24.58 13.94 -6.07
CA ARG A 118 25.44 12.78 -6.40
C ARG A 118 24.77 11.82 -7.40
N THR A 119 23.46 11.62 -7.28
CA THR A 119 22.69 10.80 -8.22
C THR A 119 22.71 11.40 -9.62
N LEU A 120 22.52 12.72 -9.74
CA LEU A 120 22.63 13.42 -11.03
C LEU A 120 24.03 13.28 -11.65
N GLU A 121 25.09 13.36 -10.83
CA GLU A 121 26.46 13.09 -11.28
C GLU A 121 26.63 11.63 -11.74
N ALA A 122 25.98 10.67 -11.07
CA ALA A 122 26.03 9.25 -11.46
C ALA A 122 25.40 9.02 -12.84
N PHE A 123 24.29 9.69 -13.16
CA PHE A 123 23.70 9.64 -14.51
C PHE A 123 24.60 10.22 -15.60
N ALA A 124 25.47 11.18 -15.26
CA ALA A 124 26.45 11.75 -16.20
C ALA A 124 27.74 10.89 -16.31
N SER A 125 27.86 9.81 -15.54
CA SER A 125 29.05 8.94 -15.55
C SER A 125 29.07 7.98 -16.74
N ALA A 126 30.18 7.27 -16.91
CA ALA A 126 30.31 6.24 -17.94
C ALA A 126 29.43 4.99 -17.68
N THR A 127 29.01 4.78 -16.45
CA THR A 127 28.16 3.67 -16.01
C THR A 127 26.93 4.23 -15.30
N PRO A 128 25.93 4.75 -16.02
CA PRO A 128 24.73 5.28 -15.39
C PRO A 128 23.92 4.14 -14.74
N PRO A 129 23.10 4.46 -13.72
CA PRO A 129 22.17 3.49 -13.12
C PRO A 129 21.25 2.85 -14.17
N SER A 130 20.99 1.55 -14.01
CA SER A 130 20.07 0.86 -14.92
C SER A 130 18.61 1.28 -14.68
N PRO A 131 17.74 1.24 -15.71
CA PRO A 131 16.32 1.54 -15.57
C PRO A 131 15.61 0.74 -14.46
N GLU A 132 15.98 -0.52 -14.30
CA GLU A 132 15.43 -1.39 -13.26
C GLU A 132 15.76 -0.91 -11.84
N ILE A 133 16.99 -0.47 -11.62
CA ILE A 133 17.41 0.07 -10.31
C ILE A 133 16.80 1.44 -10.06
N VAL A 134 16.60 2.25 -11.09
CA VAL A 134 15.85 3.51 -10.96
C VAL A 134 14.40 3.24 -10.52
N GLU A 135 13.73 2.29 -11.17
CA GLU A 135 12.37 1.87 -10.78
C GLU A 135 12.32 1.40 -9.32
N LEU A 136 13.28 0.59 -8.90
CA LEU A 136 13.39 0.13 -7.52
C LEU A 136 13.43 1.32 -6.54
N VAL A 137 14.29 2.31 -6.80
CA VAL A 137 14.47 3.47 -5.91
C VAL A 137 13.23 4.37 -5.90
N VAL A 138 12.66 4.66 -7.07
CA VAL A 138 11.42 5.45 -7.19
C VAL A 138 10.28 4.79 -6.42
N ARG A 139 10.07 3.50 -6.62
CA ARG A 139 9.00 2.75 -5.95
C ARG A 139 9.22 2.61 -4.45
N HIS A 140 10.46 2.46 -4.01
CA HIS A 140 10.83 2.46 -2.60
C HIS A 140 10.48 3.81 -1.94
N GLU A 141 10.82 4.94 -2.56
CA GLU A 141 10.45 6.27 -2.05
C GLU A 141 8.92 6.43 -1.98
N HIS A 142 8.18 5.97 -2.97
CA HIS A 142 6.72 5.97 -2.95
C HIS A 142 6.12 5.12 -1.82
N GLN A 143 6.69 3.95 -1.52
CA GLN A 143 6.26 3.13 -0.38
C GLN A 143 6.51 3.85 0.95
N HIS A 144 7.65 4.55 1.10
CA HIS A 144 7.94 5.35 2.28
C HIS A 144 7.07 6.60 2.37
N ALA A 145 6.68 7.22 1.26
CA ALA A 145 5.70 8.31 1.25
C ALA A 145 4.35 7.85 1.83
N GLU A 146 3.86 6.68 1.46
CA GLU A 146 2.66 6.09 2.09
C GLU A 146 2.89 5.76 3.58
N THR A 147 4.07 5.25 3.94
CA THR A 147 4.44 4.97 5.34
C THR A 147 4.42 6.24 6.20
N ILE A 148 4.90 7.36 5.69
CA ILE A 148 4.85 8.68 6.34
C ILE A 148 3.39 9.09 6.58
N LEU A 149 2.53 8.99 5.55
CA LEU A 149 1.11 9.27 5.67
C LEU A 149 0.41 8.41 6.72
N GLN A 150 0.72 7.10 6.77
CA GLN A 150 0.22 6.20 7.80
C GLN A 150 0.64 6.65 9.20
N THR A 151 1.88 7.11 9.36
CA THR A 151 2.42 7.57 10.65
C THR A 151 1.73 8.85 11.12
N VAL A 152 1.58 9.84 10.24
CA VAL A 152 0.88 11.10 10.51
C VAL A 152 -0.58 10.85 10.87
N ASN A 153 -1.24 9.97 10.14
CA ASN A 153 -2.64 9.62 10.35
C ASN A 153 -2.85 8.86 11.67
N LEU A 154 -2.01 7.86 11.97
CA LEU A 154 -2.07 7.07 13.20
C LEU A 154 -1.85 7.96 14.44
N ALA A 155 -0.89 8.86 14.38
CA ALA A 155 -0.57 9.79 15.46
C ALA A 155 -1.57 10.95 15.58
N ARG A 156 -2.52 11.03 14.66
CA ARG A 156 -3.54 12.11 14.60
C ARG A 156 -2.91 13.51 14.65
N VAL A 157 -1.83 13.69 13.91
CA VAL A 157 -1.20 15.02 13.78
C VAL A 157 -2.11 15.89 12.92
N ALA A 158 -2.46 17.07 13.44
CA ALA A 158 -3.16 18.08 12.66
C ALA A 158 -2.19 18.66 11.63
N TRP A 159 -2.54 18.51 10.36
CA TRP A 159 -1.62 18.82 9.27
C TRP A 159 -2.41 19.06 7.97
N THR A 160 -1.90 19.90 7.11
CA THR A 160 -2.50 20.19 5.80
C THR A 160 -1.41 20.09 4.74
N PRO A 161 -1.30 18.96 4.05
CA PRO A 161 -0.29 18.76 3.02
C PRO A 161 -0.60 19.58 1.75
N ASP A 162 0.45 19.88 1.01
CA ASP A 162 0.34 20.48 -0.32
C ASP A 162 0.14 19.41 -1.38
N LEU A 163 -1.05 18.80 -1.37
CA LEU A 163 -1.40 17.70 -2.25
C LEU A 163 -2.60 18.05 -3.13
N PRO A 164 -2.75 17.43 -4.32
CA PRO A 164 -3.88 17.65 -5.20
C PRO A 164 -5.21 17.38 -4.50
N LYS A 165 -6.22 18.21 -4.82
CA LYS A 165 -7.58 18.02 -4.31
C LYS A 165 -8.26 16.85 -5.05
N ALA A 166 -9.08 16.09 -4.30
CA ALA A 166 -9.89 15.04 -4.87
C ALA A 166 -10.83 15.54 -5.97
N PRO A 167 -11.06 14.76 -7.03
CA PRO A 167 -12.18 14.99 -7.92
C PRO A 167 -13.50 14.86 -7.15
N PRO A 168 -14.60 15.42 -7.67
CA PRO A 168 -15.92 15.23 -7.08
C PRO A 168 -16.28 13.74 -6.99
N GLU A 169 -16.77 13.32 -5.83
CA GLU A 169 -17.25 11.96 -5.64
C GLU A 169 -18.60 11.71 -6.32
N PRO A 170 -18.89 10.45 -6.70
CA PRO A 170 -20.22 10.09 -7.18
C PRO A 170 -21.30 10.46 -6.15
N PRO A 171 -22.46 10.98 -6.60
CA PRO A 171 -23.60 11.19 -5.71
C PRO A 171 -24.02 9.90 -5.00
N ALA A 172 -24.52 9.99 -3.76
CA ALA A 172 -24.90 8.81 -2.98
C ALA A 172 -25.91 7.89 -3.71
N GLY A 173 -26.85 8.45 -4.46
CA GLY A 173 -27.83 7.67 -5.23
C GLY A 173 -27.26 6.94 -6.47
N GLN A 174 -26.01 7.19 -6.84
CA GLN A 174 -25.31 6.51 -7.92
C GLN A 174 -24.17 5.63 -7.39
N SER A 175 -23.93 5.66 -6.09
CA SER A 175 -22.86 4.86 -5.46
C SER A 175 -23.30 3.42 -5.28
N ALA A 176 -22.37 2.50 -5.45
CA ALA A 176 -22.59 1.10 -5.10
C ALA A 176 -22.81 0.99 -3.58
N SER A 177 -23.71 0.11 -3.17
CA SER A 177 -24.03 -0.14 -1.77
C SER A 177 -24.03 -1.64 -1.49
N GLY A 178 -23.47 -2.00 -0.33
CA GLY A 178 -23.58 -3.33 0.27
C GLY A 178 -22.41 -4.26 -0.01
N ALA A 179 -21.70 -4.61 1.07
CA ALA A 179 -20.62 -5.61 1.04
C ALA A 179 -21.12 -7.03 0.72
N LEU A 180 -22.42 -7.26 0.80
CA LEU A 180 -23.02 -8.57 0.55
C LEU A 180 -23.59 -8.71 -0.87
N ASP A 181 -23.32 -7.74 -1.76
CA ASP A 181 -23.52 -7.88 -3.20
C ASP A 181 -22.32 -8.60 -3.82
N PHE A 182 -22.55 -9.80 -4.32
CA PHE A 182 -21.48 -10.67 -4.82
C PHE A 182 -21.55 -10.82 -6.34
N VAL A 183 -20.38 -10.80 -6.96
CA VAL A 183 -20.17 -11.12 -8.36
C VAL A 183 -19.68 -12.56 -8.47
N SER A 184 -20.30 -13.35 -9.33
CA SER A 184 -19.88 -14.72 -9.62
C SER A 184 -18.72 -14.72 -10.61
N ILE A 185 -17.66 -15.43 -10.28
CA ILE A 185 -16.46 -15.63 -11.08
C ILE A 185 -16.37 -17.12 -11.42
N ASP A 186 -16.34 -17.45 -12.71
CA ASP A 186 -16.34 -18.84 -13.18
C ASP A 186 -15.04 -19.60 -12.83
N GLY A 187 -14.00 -18.87 -12.41
CA GLY A 187 -12.69 -19.43 -12.18
C GLY A 187 -12.00 -19.83 -13.49
N GLY A 188 -10.96 -20.64 -13.38
CA GLY A 188 -10.20 -21.11 -14.52
C GLY A 188 -8.70 -21.22 -14.25
N GLU A 189 -7.94 -21.48 -15.29
CA GLU A 189 -6.48 -21.46 -15.25
C GLU A 189 -6.00 -20.07 -15.68
N PHE A 190 -5.08 -19.49 -14.91
CA PHE A 190 -4.44 -18.22 -15.25
C PHE A 190 -3.00 -18.18 -14.77
N LEU A 191 -2.29 -17.16 -15.18
CA LEU A 191 -0.91 -16.93 -14.77
C LEU A 191 -0.90 -15.90 -13.64
N LEU A 192 -0.66 -16.36 -12.40
CA LEU A 192 -0.51 -15.55 -11.21
C LEU A 192 0.87 -14.89 -11.18
N GLY A 193 0.93 -13.61 -10.87
CA GLY A 193 2.15 -12.84 -10.72
C GLY A 193 2.57 -12.06 -11.97
N ALA A 194 3.64 -11.28 -11.84
CA ALA A 194 4.10 -10.36 -12.85
C ALA A 194 4.85 -11.07 -14.00
N SER A 195 4.67 -10.56 -15.23
CA SER A 195 5.45 -11.00 -16.39
C SER A 195 6.93 -10.62 -16.24
N THR A 196 7.76 -11.06 -17.17
CA THR A 196 9.17 -10.67 -17.26
C THR A 196 9.36 -9.26 -17.83
N ASP A 197 8.31 -8.67 -18.38
CA ASP A 197 8.36 -7.35 -19.00
C ASP A 197 8.22 -6.26 -17.94
N GLY A 198 9.07 -5.25 -18.03
CA GLY A 198 9.08 -4.14 -17.10
C GLY A 198 9.54 -4.51 -15.68
N PHE A 199 9.38 -3.57 -14.76
CA PHE A 199 9.73 -3.76 -13.35
C PHE A 199 8.60 -4.48 -12.60
N ALA A 200 8.99 -5.43 -11.77
CA ALA A 200 8.19 -5.98 -10.68
C ALA A 200 9.13 -6.40 -9.54
N TYR A 201 8.63 -6.40 -8.32
CA TYR A 201 9.40 -6.91 -7.19
C TYR A 201 9.61 -8.43 -7.29
N ASP A 202 10.63 -8.91 -6.61
CA ASP A 202 11.00 -10.32 -6.61
C ASP A 202 9.87 -11.24 -6.15
N ASN A 203 9.07 -10.81 -5.17
CA ASN A 203 7.96 -11.58 -4.64
C ASN A 203 6.75 -11.69 -5.58
N GLU A 204 6.69 -10.84 -6.62
CA GLU A 204 5.68 -10.94 -7.68
C GLU A 204 6.04 -11.99 -8.73
N ARG A 205 7.24 -12.58 -8.66
CA ARG A 205 7.83 -13.49 -9.66
C ARG A 205 8.32 -14.80 -9.03
N PRO A 206 8.44 -15.88 -9.82
CA PRO A 206 8.09 -15.97 -11.24
C PRO A 206 6.57 -16.07 -11.45
N ARG A 207 6.09 -15.53 -12.57
CA ARG A 207 4.71 -15.74 -13.02
C ARG A 207 4.49 -17.22 -13.28
N HIS A 208 3.44 -17.80 -12.72
CA HIS A 208 3.20 -19.23 -12.77
C HIS A 208 1.72 -19.57 -12.93
N GLN A 209 1.45 -20.76 -13.45
CA GLN A 209 0.09 -21.23 -13.69
C GLN A 209 -0.59 -21.62 -12.39
N VAL A 210 -1.79 -21.09 -12.17
CA VAL A 210 -2.67 -21.42 -11.04
C VAL A 210 -4.07 -21.71 -11.56
N LYS A 211 -4.75 -22.66 -10.91
CA LYS A 211 -6.15 -22.96 -11.17
C LYS A 211 -7.00 -22.44 -10.03
N VAL A 212 -7.90 -21.52 -10.34
CA VAL A 212 -8.89 -20.97 -9.41
C VAL A 212 -10.22 -21.69 -9.63
N ALA A 213 -10.82 -22.20 -8.57
CA ALA A 213 -12.17 -22.77 -8.62
C ALA A 213 -13.23 -21.66 -8.84
N PRO A 214 -14.43 -21.95 -9.31
CA PRO A 214 -15.52 -20.98 -9.30
C PRO A 214 -15.78 -20.45 -7.89
N PHE A 215 -15.96 -19.15 -7.76
CA PHE A 215 -16.20 -18.47 -6.48
C PHE A 215 -17.07 -17.23 -6.67
N GLN A 216 -17.46 -16.63 -5.58
CA GLN A 216 -18.09 -15.31 -5.57
C GLN A 216 -17.19 -14.32 -4.84
N ILE A 217 -17.10 -13.09 -5.35
CA ILE A 217 -16.35 -12.01 -4.74
C ILE A 217 -17.25 -10.79 -4.51
N GLY A 218 -17.08 -10.09 -3.40
CA GLY A 218 -17.81 -8.87 -3.11
C GLY A 218 -17.65 -7.86 -4.24
N ARG A 219 -18.75 -7.26 -4.68
CA ARG A 219 -18.70 -6.25 -5.74
C ARG A 219 -17.86 -5.05 -5.36
N THR A 220 -17.94 -4.62 -4.09
CA THR A 220 -17.13 -3.56 -3.51
C THR A 220 -16.30 -4.09 -2.34
N PRO A 221 -15.26 -3.39 -1.90
CA PRO A 221 -14.77 -3.54 -0.54
C PRO A 221 -15.91 -3.32 0.46
N VAL A 222 -15.77 -3.82 1.68
CA VAL A 222 -16.69 -3.56 2.79
C VAL A 222 -16.73 -2.06 3.06
N LEU A 223 -17.94 -1.50 3.17
CA LEU A 223 -18.17 -0.08 3.37
C LEU A 223 -18.31 0.27 4.86
N ASN A 224 -18.17 1.54 5.19
CA ASN A 224 -18.36 2.03 6.56
C ASN A 224 -19.76 1.70 7.10
N GLY A 225 -20.80 1.76 6.26
CA GLY A 225 -22.16 1.38 6.65
C GLY A 225 -22.28 -0.09 7.03
N ASP A 226 -21.68 -0.99 6.23
CA ASP A 226 -21.64 -2.42 6.53
C ASP A 226 -20.89 -2.70 7.84
N TRP A 227 -19.81 -1.94 8.08
CA TRP A 227 -19.05 -2.07 9.32
C TRP A 227 -19.80 -1.56 10.54
N GLN A 228 -20.61 -0.51 10.38
CA GLN A 228 -21.52 -0.06 11.44
C GLN A 228 -22.54 -1.15 11.80
N GLU A 229 -23.11 -1.85 10.80
CA GLU A 229 -24.01 -2.99 11.05
C GLU A 229 -23.30 -4.13 11.81
N PHE A 230 -22.03 -4.41 11.50
CA PHE A 230 -21.22 -5.36 12.27
C PHE A 230 -21.08 -4.94 13.74
N MET A 231 -20.85 -3.66 14.01
CA MET A 231 -20.74 -3.12 15.36
C MET A 231 -22.10 -3.19 16.08
N ASP A 232 -23.18 -2.83 15.41
CA ASP A 232 -24.55 -2.86 15.95
C ASP A 232 -25.03 -4.30 16.26
N ALA A 233 -24.45 -5.30 15.57
CA ALA A 233 -24.65 -6.73 15.84
C ALA A 233 -23.69 -7.27 16.91
N ASP A 234 -23.09 -6.41 17.73
CA ASP A 234 -22.12 -6.77 18.78
C ASP A 234 -20.86 -7.50 18.25
N GLY A 235 -20.46 -7.28 17.00
CA GLY A 235 -19.36 -7.99 16.35
C GLY A 235 -18.05 -7.96 17.13
N TYR A 236 -17.73 -6.85 17.80
CA TYR A 236 -16.56 -6.75 18.65
C TYR A 236 -16.67 -7.48 20.00
N SER A 237 -17.89 -7.82 20.45
CA SER A 237 -18.14 -8.49 21.73
C SER A 237 -18.38 -9.98 21.58
N ARG A 238 -18.93 -10.43 20.46
CA ARG A 238 -19.18 -11.85 20.15
C ARG A 238 -17.86 -12.63 20.05
N GLU A 239 -17.91 -13.90 20.43
CA GLU A 239 -16.74 -14.79 20.31
C GLU A 239 -16.83 -15.70 19.07
N ASP A 240 -18.05 -16.02 18.64
CA ASP A 240 -18.35 -17.01 17.63
C ASP A 240 -17.92 -16.61 16.20
N CYS A 241 -17.68 -15.33 15.95
CA CYS A 241 -17.19 -14.86 14.66
C CYS A 241 -15.64 -14.71 14.58
N TRP A 242 -14.95 -14.72 15.72
CA TRP A 242 -13.49 -14.53 15.75
C TRP A 242 -12.73 -15.86 15.65
N THR A 243 -11.60 -15.85 14.95
CA THR A 243 -10.62 -16.92 15.00
C THR A 243 -9.92 -16.94 16.36
N GLN A 244 -9.22 -18.04 16.69
CA GLN A 244 -8.50 -18.13 17.97
C GLN A 244 -7.45 -17.00 18.12
N ASP A 245 -6.70 -16.71 17.08
CA ASP A 245 -5.71 -15.62 17.08
C ASP A 245 -6.39 -14.25 17.18
N GLY A 246 -7.53 -14.08 16.51
CA GLY A 246 -8.38 -12.90 16.62
C GLY A 246 -8.90 -12.65 18.04
N LEU A 247 -9.30 -13.72 18.77
CA LEU A 247 -9.70 -13.62 20.18
C LEU A 247 -8.54 -13.17 21.07
N ILE A 248 -7.35 -13.69 20.85
CA ILE A 248 -6.13 -13.31 21.60
C ILE A 248 -5.84 -11.82 21.36
N TRP A 249 -5.81 -11.39 20.10
CA TRP A 249 -5.59 -9.99 19.73
C TRP A 249 -6.66 -9.09 20.35
N ARG A 250 -7.95 -9.43 20.18
CA ARG A 250 -9.09 -8.66 20.71
C ARG A 250 -9.00 -8.48 22.22
N ALA A 251 -8.61 -9.52 22.97
CA ALA A 251 -8.44 -9.45 24.42
C ALA A 251 -7.35 -8.46 24.85
N GLN A 252 -6.29 -8.34 24.04
CA GLN A 252 -5.17 -7.43 24.31
C GLN A 252 -5.48 -5.99 23.85
N ALA A 253 -5.96 -5.84 22.61
CA ALA A 253 -6.17 -4.54 21.98
C ALA A 253 -7.47 -3.85 22.40
N LYS A 254 -8.49 -4.64 22.84
CA LYS A 254 -9.81 -4.16 23.24
C LYS A 254 -10.44 -3.17 22.24
N PRO A 255 -10.48 -3.53 20.95
CA PRO A 255 -11.01 -2.64 19.93
C PRO A 255 -12.53 -2.46 20.12
N ALA A 256 -13.03 -1.27 19.79
CA ALA A 256 -14.45 -0.96 19.78
C ALA A 256 -14.94 -0.47 18.41
N ALA A 257 -14.01 -0.11 17.52
CA ALA A 257 -14.27 0.41 16.18
C ALA A 257 -13.02 0.30 15.31
N PRO A 258 -13.08 0.51 13.99
CA PRO A 258 -11.90 0.69 13.13
C PRO A 258 -10.94 1.76 13.66
N GLY A 259 -9.64 1.59 13.44
CA GLY A 259 -8.60 2.44 14.06
C GLY A 259 -8.68 3.92 13.71
N GLY A 260 -9.26 4.25 12.56
CA GLY A 260 -9.47 5.62 12.09
C GLY A 260 -10.73 6.31 12.62
N TRP A 261 -11.67 5.58 13.25
CA TRP A 261 -12.93 6.17 13.72
C TRP A 261 -12.74 6.85 15.08
N VAL A 262 -13.24 8.08 15.20
CA VAL A 262 -13.10 8.94 16.37
C VAL A 262 -14.37 9.79 16.56
N ASP A 263 -14.91 9.81 17.76
CA ASP A 263 -16.01 10.72 18.14
C ASP A 263 -17.19 10.76 17.14
N GLY A 264 -17.52 9.60 16.55
CA GLY A 264 -18.60 9.45 15.57
C GLY A 264 -18.25 9.89 14.15
N GLY A 265 -17.00 10.23 13.89
CA GLY A 265 -16.45 10.56 12.58
C GLY A 265 -15.22 9.71 12.22
N GLU A 266 -14.52 10.09 11.17
CA GLU A 266 -13.29 9.47 10.70
C GLU A 266 -12.14 10.47 10.74
N TRP A 267 -11.00 10.07 11.33
CA TRP A 267 -9.78 10.86 11.25
C TRP A 267 -9.18 10.75 9.86
N ARG A 268 -9.13 11.87 9.15
CA ARG A 268 -8.69 11.91 7.77
C ARG A 268 -8.08 13.27 7.44
N GLY A 269 -6.89 13.26 6.79
CA GLY A 269 -6.26 14.49 6.32
C GLY A 269 -6.03 15.53 7.42
N GLY A 270 -5.63 15.09 8.61
CA GLY A 270 -5.31 15.97 9.73
C GLY A 270 -6.50 16.52 10.53
N GLN A 271 -7.71 16.03 10.30
CA GLN A 271 -8.94 16.47 10.98
C GLN A 271 -9.97 15.34 11.09
N ILE A 272 -10.97 15.53 11.95
CA ILE A 272 -12.13 14.64 12.01
C ILE A 272 -13.11 15.08 10.91
N GLY A 273 -13.43 14.15 10.00
CA GLY A 273 -14.45 14.33 8.98
C GLY A 273 -15.72 13.53 9.29
N GLU A 274 -16.76 13.76 8.52
CA GLU A 274 -17.98 12.96 8.57
C GLU A 274 -17.70 11.49 8.16
N LEU A 275 -18.25 10.55 8.91
CA LEU A 275 -18.19 9.13 8.55
C LEU A 275 -19.24 8.85 7.47
N ASP A 276 -18.78 8.77 6.23
CA ASP A 276 -19.62 8.47 5.08
C ASP A 276 -19.87 6.96 4.98
N PRO A 277 -21.14 6.49 5.10
CA PRO A 277 -21.45 5.06 5.09
C PRO A 277 -21.14 4.38 3.75
N LEU A 278 -21.02 5.12 2.64
CA LEU A 278 -20.81 4.59 1.30
C LEU A 278 -19.32 4.55 0.88
N ARG A 279 -18.40 4.91 1.76
CA ARG A 279 -16.97 4.78 1.51
C ARG A 279 -16.43 3.48 2.07
N PRO A 280 -15.42 2.86 1.43
CA PRO A 280 -14.73 1.70 2.00
C PRO A 280 -14.18 1.97 3.39
N VAL A 281 -14.38 1.02 4.31
CA VAL A 281 -13.77 1.06 5.64
C VAL A 281 -12.26 0.91 5.55
N VAL A 282 -11.53 1.64 6.39
CA VAL A 282 -10.08 1.54 6.51
C VAL A 282 -9.64 1.39 7.97
N HIS A 283 -8.36 1.08 8.15
CA HIS A 283 -7.75 0.87 9.47
C HIS A 283 -8.35 -0.29 10.24
N ILE A 284 -8.66 -1.38 9.52
CA ILE A 284 -8.98 -2.69 10.10
C ILE A 284 -7.81 -3.64 9.86
N ASN A 285 -7.59 -4.58 10.76
CA ASN A 285 -6.58 -5.62 10.59
C ASN A 285 -7.17 -6.92 10.04
N ALA A 286 -6.31 -7.93 9.78
CA ALA A 286 -6.75 -9.21 9.24
C ALA A 286 -7.73 -9.96 10.17
N HIS A 287 -7.55 -9.87 11.48
CA HIS A 287 -8.45 -10.52 12.46
C HIS A 287 -9.84 -9.90 12.46
N GLU A 288 -9.93 -8.58 12.33
CA GLU A 288 -11.20 -7.86 12.20
C GLU A 288 -11.88 -8.21 10.87
N ALA A 289 -11.11 -8.27 9.80
CA ALA A 289 -11.59 -8.66 8.48
C ALA A 289 -12.17 -10.08 8.48
N GLU A 290 -11.48 -11.03 9.11
CA GLU A 290 -11.95 -12.41 9.29
C GLU A 290 -13.22 -12.47 10.14
N ALA A 291 -13.28 -11.72 11.25
CA ALA A 291 -14.46 -11.68 12.12
C ALA A 291 -15.69 -11.13 11.38
N PHE A 292 -15.53 -10.06 10.62
CA PHE A 292 -16.58 -9.52 9.77
C PHE A 292 -17.06 -10.56 8.73
N ALA A 293 -16.13 -11.21 8.06
CA ALA A 293 -16.44 -12.24 7.06
C ALA A 293 -17.22 -13.41 7.68
N ASN A 294 -16.73 -13.94 8.80
CA ASN A 294 -17.37 -15.06 9.52
C ASN A 294 -18.80 -14.72 9.98
N LEU A 295 -19.00 -13.53 10.53
CA LEU A 295 -20.34 -13.09 10.95
C LEU A 295 -21.33 -13.09 9.78
N ASN A 296 -20.86 -12.78 8.57
CA ASN A 296 -21.66 -12.71 7.35
C ASN A 296 -21.68 -14.02 6.54
N GLY A 297 -21.21 -15.15 7.10
CA GLY A 297 -21.18 -16.44 6.41
C GLY A 297 -20.31 -16.42 5.15
N SER A 298 -19.25 -15.64 5.17
CA SER A 298 -18.30 -15.41 4.09
C SER A 298 -16.88 -15.66 4.55
N ARG A 299 -15.91 -15.46 3.68
CA ARG A 299 -14.47 -15.57 3.95
C ARG A 299 -13.69 -14.44 3.26
N LEU A 300 -12.41 -14.33 3.54
CA LEU A 300 -11.51 -13.53 2.74
C LEU A 300 -11.19 -14.26 1.42
N PRO A 301 -10.97 -13.55 0.30
CA PRO A 301 -10.44 -14.17 -0.91
C PRO A 301 -9.00 -14.64 -0.66
N THR A 302 -8.61 -15.71 -1.31
CA THR A 302 -7.20 -16.04 -1.46
C THR A 302 -6.53 -14.99 -2.37
N GLU A 303 -5.22 -14.87 -2.29
CA GLU A 303 -4.45 -13.99 -3.16
C GLU A 303 -4.69 -14.29 -4.65
N ALA A 304 -4.77 -15.57 -5.01
CA ALA A 304 -5.01 -15.99 -6.37
C ALA A 304 -6.43 -15.64 -6.87
N GLU A 305 -7.46 -15.81 -6.02
CA GLU A 305 -8.82 -15.38 -6.33
C GLU A 305 -8.90 -13.87 -6.52
N TRP A 306 -8.22 -13.13 -5.64
CA TRP A 306 -8.20 -11.67 -5.71
C TRP A 306 -7.55 -11.18 -7.02
N GLU A 307 -6.36 -11.68 -7.38
CA GLU A 307 -5.67 -11.29 -8.61
C GLU A 307 -6.45 -11.70 -9.86
N PHE A 308 -7.02 -12.91 -9.86
CA PHE A 308 -7.89 -13.36 -10.95
C PHE A 308 -9.06 -12.40 -11.19
N ALA A 309 -9.76 -12.00 -10.12
CA ALA A 309 -10.86 -11.06 -10.20
C ALA A 309 -10.41 -9.65 -10.64
N ALA A 310 -9.26 -9.20 -10.15
CA ALA A 310 -8.69 -7.89 -10.51
C ALA A 310 -8.30 -7.81 -11.99
N VAL A 311 -7.68 -8.85 -12.52
CA VAL A 311 -7.33 -8.93 -13.95
C VAL A 311 -8.60 -8.92 -14.83
N MET A 312 -9.66 -9.62 -14.41
CA MET A 312 -10.94 -9.59 -15.14
C MET A 312 -11.66 -8.24 -15.06
N ALA A 313 -11.45 -7.48 -13.98
CA ALA A 313 -12.04 -6.17 -13.78
C ALA A 313 -11.25 -5.03 -14.48
N SER A 314 -9.98 -5.24 -14.82
CA SER A 314 -9.06 -4.19 -15.31
C SER A 314 -9.53 -3.47 -16.56
N ASP A 315 -10.33 -4.11 -17.41
CA ASP A 315 -10.85 -3.52 -18.63
C ASP A 315 -12.03 -2.55 -18.43
N GLN A 316 -12.52 -2.37 -17.19
CA GLN A 316 -13.79 -1.70 -16.93
C GLN A 316 -13.77 -0.67 -15.78
N SER A 317 -12.62 -0.35 -15.18
CA SER A 317 -12.59 0.55 -14.02
C SER A 317 -12.62 2.03 -14.44
N ALA A 318 -13.52 2.79 -13.77
CA ALA A 318 -13.35 4.24 -13.62
C ALA A 318 -12.00 4.54 -12.95
N ASP A 319 -11.51 5.78 -13.05
CA ASP A 319 -10.24 6.20 -12.48
C ASP A 319 -10.09 5.72 -11.03
N PRO A 320 -9.05 4.92 -10.71
CA PRO A 320 -8.86 4.40 -9.37
C PRO A 320 -8.52 5.53 -8.40
N ASN A 321 -9.03 5.45 -7.16
CA ASN A 321 -8.66 6.37 -6.10
C ASN A 321 -7.24 6.04 -5.57
N LEU A 322 -6.26 6.72 -6.12
CA LEU A 322 -4.82 6.58 -5.85
C LEU A 322 -4.19 7.97 -5.64
N ASP A 323 -2.89 7.98 -5.42
CA ASP A 323 -2.06 9.18 -5.48
C ASP A 323 -2.40 10.26 -4.43
N THR A 324 -3.01 9.85 -3.32
CA THR A 324 -3.38 10.73 -2.19
C THR A 324 -4.40 11.82 -2.50
N VAL A 325 -5.11 11.69 -3.58
CA VAL A 325 -6.13 12.65 -3.94
C VAL A 325 -7.27 12.60 -2.90
N GLY A 326 -7.47 13.68 -2.15
CA GLY A 326 -8.53 13.79 -1.14
C GLY A 326 -8.28 13.13 0.22
N LEU A 327 -7.09 12.53 0.44
CA LEU A 327 -6.62 12.00 1.73
C LEU A 327 -7.56 10.99 2.41
N GLY A 328 -8.20 10.15 1.63
CA GLY A 328 -9.11 9.11 2.15
C GLY A 328 -9.78 8.29 1.06
N THR A 329 -10.59 7.33 1.48
CA THR A 329 -11.40 6.52 0.55
C THR A 329 -12.50 7.36 -0.10
N HIS A 330 -12.89 6.95 -1.31
CA HIS A 330 -13.97 7.56 -2.07
C HIS A 330 -15.12 6.58 -2.29
N ARG A 331 -16.33 7.09 -2.50
CA ARG A 331 -17.47 6.30 -2.93
C ARG A 331 -17.19 5.63 -4.27
N LEU A 332 -17.64 4.40 -4.43
CA LEU A 332 -17.56 3.66 -5.67
C LEU A 332 -18.87 3.74 -6.43
N ALA A 333 -18.80 3.97 -7.73
CA ALA A 333 -19.97 3.92 -8.62
C ALA A 333 -19.69 2.98 -9.77
N PRO A 334 -20.68 2.17 -10.21
CA PRO A 334 -20.56 1.39 -11.42
C PRO A 334 -20.47 2.34 -12.62
N ALA A 335 -19.59 2.06 -13.57
CA ALA A 335 -19.69 2.63 -14.89
C ALA A 335 -20.90 2.00 -15.61
N ASP A 336 -21.52 2.72 -16.52
CA ASP A 336 -22.68 2.21 -17.27
C ASP A 336 -22.34 0.85 -17.93
N GLY A 337 -23.14 -0.17 -17.63
CA GLY A 337 -23.00 -1.53 -18.15
C GLY A 337 -22.09 -2.49 -17.37
N THR A 338 -21.51 -2.08 -16.23
CA THR A 338 -20.58 -2.90 -15.43
C THR A 338 -21.23 -3.60 -14.22
N GLU A 339 -22.52 -3.84 -14.26
CA GLU A 339 -23.26 -4.41 -13.12
C GLU A 339 -22.78 -5.81 -12.66
N LYS A 340 -21.94 -6.47 -13.45
CA LYS A 340 -21.46 -7.85 -13.18
C LYS A 340 -19.97 -7.97 -12.87
N THR A 341 -19.29 -6.86 -12.63
CA THR A 341 -17.85 -6.86 -12.34
C THR A 341 -17.53 -6.28 -10.98
N PRO A 342 -16.47 -6.74 -10.31
CA PRO A 342 -16.00 -6.10 -9.09
C PRO A 342 -15.58 -4.64 -9.37
N LEU A 343 -15.86 -3.75 -8.42
CA LEU A 343 -15.53 -2.33 -8.47
C LEU A 343 -14.42 -2.01 -7.49
N GLY A 344 -13.51 -1.11 -7.87
CA GLY A 344 -12.46 -0.63 -6.98
C GLY A 344 -11.50 -1.72 -6.53
N MET A 345 -11.12 -2.64 -7.43
CA MET A 345 -10.08 -3.63 -7.14
C MET A 345 -8.72 -2.96 -6.96
N ILE A 346 -8.50 -1.82 -7.59
CA ILE A 346 -7.28 -1.03 -7.47
C ILE A 346 -7.60 0.31 -6.81
N GLY A 347 -6.79 0.69 -5.82
CA GLY A 347 -6.96 1.95 -5.07
C GLY A 347 -7.97 1.85 -3.93
N ASN A 348 -8.31 2.98 -3.34
CA ASN A 348 -9.15 3.13 -2.16
C ASN A 348 -8.53 2.54 -0.89
N THR A 349 -8.44 1.23 -0.79
CA THR A 349 -7.94 0.55 0.40
C THR A 349 -7.16 -0.71 0.03
N TRP A 350 -6.07 -0.97 0.72
CA TRP A 350 -5.46 -2.30 0.69
C TRP A 350 -6.46 -3.33 1.18
N GLU A 351 -6.59 -4.44 0.49
CA GLU A 351 -7.52 -5.50 0.84
C GLU A 351 -6.77 -6.72 1.42
N TRP A 352 -7.11 -7.09 2.67
CA TRP A 352 -6.61 -8.30 3.30
C TRP A 352 -7.07 -9.54 2.55
N THR A 353 -6.15 -10.47 2.31
CA THR A 353 -6.45 -11.79 1.74
C THR A 353 -6.34 -12.89 2.80
N ALA A 354 -6.83 -14.08 2.49
CA ALA A 354 -6.66 -15.28 3.31
C ALA A 354 -5.26 -15.88 3.21
N SER A 355 -4.41 -15.38 2.29
CA SER A 355 -3.11 -15.98 1.99
C SER A 355 -2.01 -15.45 2.89
N ASP A 356 -1.20 -16.35 3.43
CA ASP A 356 0.07 -15.99 4.06
C ASP A 356 1.05 -15.47 3.01
N PHE A 357 1.95 -14.57 3.41
CA PHE A 357 2.98 -14.08 2.52
C PHE A 357 4.06 -15.15 2.35
N THR A 358 3.99 -15.90 1.27
CA THR A 358 4.90 -16.98 0.93
C THR A 358 5.54 -16.77 -0.43
N PRO A 359 6.76 -17.32 -0.67
CA PRO A 359 7.39 -17.20 -1.99
C PRO A 359 6.60 -17.98 -3.05
N TYR A 360 6.53 -17.45 -4.25
CA TYR A 360 5.99 -18.20 -5.39
C TYR A 360 6.90 -19.39 -5.77
N PRO A 361 6.35 -20.45 -6.37
CA PRO A 361 7.14 -21.60 -6.82
C PRO A 361 8.29 -21.17 -7.74
N GLY A 362 9.53 -21.48 -7.34
CA GLY A 362 10.72 -21.08 -8.09
C GLY A 362 11.22 -19.64 -7.80
N PHE A 363 10.72 -19.02 -6.75
CA PHE A 363 11.19 -17.70 -6.29
C PHE A 363 12.71 -17.60 -6.24
N ARG A 364 13.22 -16.44 -6.60
CA ARG A 364 14.62 -16.02 -6.42
C ARG A 364 14.62 -14.54 -6.08
N TRP A 365 15.30 -14.18 -5.00
CA TRP A 365 15.44 -12.77 -4.65
C TRP A 365 16.14 -11.96 -5.75
N HIS A 366 15.75 -10.72 -5.92
CA HIS A 366 16.34 -9.75 -6.83
C HIS A 366 15.83 -8.34 -6.53
N PRO A 367 16.67 -7.31 -6.50
CA PRO A 367 18.13 -7.36 -6.60
C PRO A 367 18.83 -7.65 -5.27
N TYR A 368 18.06 -7.78 -4.14
CA TYR A 368 18.58 -8.11 -2.82
C TYR A 368 17.55 -8.93 -2.02
N ALA A 369 18.06 -9.82 -1.16
CA ALA A 369 17.24 -10.79 -0.45
C ALA A 369 16.33 -10.15 0.63
N GLU A 370 16.78 -9.05 1.20
CA GLU A 370 16.18 -8.43 2.38
C GLU A 370 14.82 -7.78 2.11
N TYR A 371 14.45 -7.59 0.83
CA TYR A 371 13.14 -7.04 0.48
C TYR A 371 12.00 -7.99 0.85
N SER A 372 12.10 -9.26 0.51
CA SER A 372 11.01 -10.24 0.66
C SER A 372 11.31 -11.39 1.60
N GLU A 373 12.49 -12.01 1.51
CA GLU A 373 12.80 -13.27 2.23
C GLU A 373 12.59 -13.21 3.75
N PRO A 374 12.99 -12.14 4.48
CA PRO A 374 12.79 -12.05 5.93
C PRO A 374 11.33 -11.99 6.37
N HIS A 375 10.43 -11.69 5.43
CA HIS A 375 9.02 -11.47 5.70
C HIS A 375 8.15 -12.68 5.31
N PHE A 376 8.70 -13.69 4.63
CA PHE A 376 7.95 -14.89 4.31
C PHE A 376 7.56 -15.68 5.55
N GLY A 377 6.31 -16.10 5.60
CA GLY A 377 5.80 -16.97 6.65
C GLY A 377 4.38 -16.61 7.13
N PRO A 378 3.82 -17.43 8.03
CA PRO A 378 2.42 -17.33 8.44
C PRO A 378 2.12 -16.10 9.33
N GLN A 379 3.14 -15.35 9.75
CA GLN A 379 2.96 -14.14 10.54
C GLN A 379 2.50 -12.95 9.68
N HIS A 380 2.86 -12.95 8.40
CA HIS A 380 2.51 -11.91 7.45
C HIS A 380 1.41 -12.39 6.50
N ARG A 381 0.40 -11.57 6.35
CA ARG A 381 -0.70 -11.77 5.40
C ARG A 381 -0.52 -10.87 4.19
N VAL A 382 -0.89 -11.40 3.03
CA VAL A 382 -0.88 -10.63 1.79
C VAL A 382 -2.02 -9.61 1.77
N LEU A 383 -1.68 -8.39 1.35
CA LEU A 383 -2.62 -7.33 1.01
C LEU A 383 -2.49 -6.99 -0.47
N ARG A 384 -3.60 -6.66 -1.10
CA ARG A 384 -3.67 -6.40 -2.54
C ARG A 384 -4.40 -5.09 -2.84
N GLY A 385 -4.19 -4.54 -4.03
CA GLY A 385 -4.97 -3.47 -4.63
C GLY A 385 -4.41 -2.07 -4.48
N GLY A 386 -3.64 -1.79 -3.46
CA GLY A 386 -3.23 -0.41 -3.15
C GLY A 386 -4.30 0.36 -2.38
N SER A 387 -3.89 1.42 -1.71
CA SER A 387 -4.79 2.34 -1.01
C SER A 387 -4.90 3.67 -1.76
N TRP A 388 -5.77 4.56 -1.28
CA TRP A 388 -5.86 5.95 -1.74
C TRP A 388 -4.52 6.71 -1.66
N ALA A 389 -3.59 6.25 -0.80
CA ALA A 389 -2.27 6.85 -0.61
C ALA A 389 -1.20 6.25 -1.54
N THR A 390 -1.48 5.09 -2.13
CA THR A 390 -0.53 4.39 -3.01
C THR A 390 -0.39 5.12 -4.34
N ARG A 391 0.85 5.22 -4.85
CA ARG A 391 1.10 5.78 -6.17
C ARG A 391 0.65 4.80 -7.26
N SER A 392 0.07 5.34 -8.34
CA SER A 392 -0.39 4.56 -9.49
C SER A 392 0.69 3.65 -10.07
N ARG A 393 1.98 4.07 -10.03
CA ARG A 393 3.12 3.25 -10.46
C ARG A 393 3.31 1.97 -9.63
N LEU A 394 2.82 1.92 -8.38
CA LEU A 394 2.86 0.75 -7.50
C LEU A 394 1.59 -0.10 -7.58
N ALA A 395 0.45 0.54 -7.80
CA ALA A 395 -0.86 -0.08 -7.70
C ALA A 395 -1.20 -0.94 -8.93
N THR A 396 -0.52 -2.05 -9.09
CA THR A 396 -0.76 -3.04 -10.15
C THR A 396 -1.52 -4.25 -9.60
N PRO A 397 -2.27 -4.99 -10.42
CA PRO A 397 -2.93 -6.21 -9.98
C PRO A 397 -1.99 -7.26 -9.40
N THR A 398 -0.71 -7.27 -9.80
CA THR A 398 0.30 -8.24 -9.35
C THR A 398 1.05 -7.82 -8.09
N PHE A 399 1.02 -6.52 -7.75
CA PHE A 399 1.77 -6.03 -6.59
C PHE A 399 1.31 -6.69 -5.30
N ARG A 400 2.26 -7.21 -4.55
CA ARG A 400 2.05 -7.90 -3.28
C ARG A 400 2.56 -7.04 -2.12
N ASN A 401 1.65 -6.47 -1.35
CA ASN A 401 1.97 -5.89 -0.06
C ASN A 401 1.75 -6.94 1.05
N TRP A 402 2.36 -6.74 2.20
CA TRP A 402 2.19 -7.63 3.36
C TRP A 402 2.36 -6.85 4.66
N ASP A 403 1.70 -7.32 5.71
CA ASP A 403 1.96 -6.86 7.08
C ASP A 403 1.53 -7.97 8.08
N LEU A 404 1.89 -7.77 9.35
CA LEU A 404 1.47 -8.62 10.44
C LEU A 404 -0.06 -8.53 10.63
N SER A 405 -0.71 -9.67 10.87
CA SER A 405 -2.18 -9.76 10.94
C SER A 405 -2.85 -8.80 11.93
N GLN A 406 -2.14 -8.35 12.98
CA GLN A 406 -2.66 -7.42 13.99
C GLN A 406 -2.52 -5.94 13.65
N ARG A 407 -1.90 -5.59 12.52
CA ARG A 407 -1.61 -4.20 12.15
C ARG A 407 -2.84 -3.47 11.61
N ARG A 408 -3.14 -2.30 12.18
CA ARG A 408 -4.28 -1.42 11.82
C ARG A 408 -3.86 -0.07 11.25
N GLN A 409 -2.58 0.28 11.30
CA GLN A 409 -2.07 1.58 10.86
C GLN A 409 -2.02 1.74 9.34
N ILE A 410 -2.01 0.65 8.60
CA ILE A 410 -2.10 0.67 7.14
C ILE A 410 -3.52 1.08 6.71
N PHE A 411 -3.63 1.66 5.53
CA PHE A 411 -4.94 2.02 4.95
C PHE A 411 -5.61 0.76 4.37
N SER A 412 -5.88 -0.20 5.24
CA SER A 412 -6.40 -1.52 4.88
C SER A 412 -7.87 -1.69 5.25
N GLY A 413 -8.59 -2.26 4.33
CA GLY A 413 -9.96 -2.74 4.44
C GLY A 413 -10.04 -4.20 4.04
N VAL A 414 -11.19 -4.64 3.58
CA VAL A 414 -11.45 -6.04 3.19
C VAL A 414 -12.50 -6.12 2.08
N ARG A 415 -12.34 -7.12 1.23
CA ARG A 415 -13.38 -7.59 0.30
C ARG A 415 -13.73 -9.02 0.65
N LEU A 416 -15.00 -9.39 0.58
CA LEU A 416 -15.47 -10.72 0.92
C LEU A 416 -15.41 -11.67 -0.28
N ALA A 417 -15.34 -12.97 0.02
CA ALA A 417 -15.50 -14.05 -0.95
C ALA A 417 -16.41 -15.17 -0.38
N ARG A 418 -16.94 -15.99 -1.24
CA ARG A 418 -17.73 -17.19 -0.91
C ARG A 418 -17.33 -18.36 -1.78
#